data_d0e507fdae2c112c8efd1f7896567c99
#
_entry.id   d0e507fdae2c112c8efd1f7896567c99
#
_cell.length_a   1.000
_cell.length_b   1.000
_cell.length_c   1.000
_cell.angle_alpha   90.00
_cell.angle_beta   90.00
_cell.angle_gamma   90.00
#
_symmetry.space_group_name_H-M   'P 1'
#
loop_
_entity.id
_entity.type
_entity.pdbx_description
1 polymer ?
#
loop_
_entity_poly.entity_id
_entity_poly.type
_entity_poly.pdbx_seq_one_letter_code
_entity_poly.pdbx_strand_id
1 'polypeptide(L)'
;DWREMVGCGRGRSYGVELLVERKVGATTGWVSYTWSKSLRSFNRPGEELNGGRDFYASADHRNNVSVNLSHSFRLSHRLSLDLSAAWSYQTGRRGSVPYVVVYSPRLYEYINGQPRYMYGYFMHGIGPYVLPGNTDLFAYDFSGEEVPANPYQTYRDINDFKLPDTHHLDLNASLKILSRYGESSIGLGIYNVYNHYNVSNVYVGYHNGKMVLKGVCPFPFMPSVSLTHKF
;
A
#
# COMPACT_ATOMS: atom_id res chain seq x y z
N ASP A 1 -18.30 -7.33 -30.16
CA ASP A 1 -17.02 -8.05 -30.19
C ASP A 1 -16.17 -7.57 -29.01
N TRP A 2 -15.45 -8.49 -28.34
CA TRP A 2 -14.56 -8.15 -27.23
C TRP A 2 -13.48 -7.11 -27.62
N ARG A 3 -13.10 -7.05 -28.89
CA ARG A 3 -12.13 -6.09 -29.44
C ARG A 3 -12.63 -4.64 -29.37
N GLU A 4 -13.93 -4.42 -29.34
CA GLU A 4 -14.55 -3.09 -29.20
C GLU A 4 -14.60 -2.65 -27.74
N MET A 5 -14.40 -3.59 -26.80
CA MET A 5 -14.41 -3.33 -25.35
C MET A 5 -13.00 -3.12 -24.79
N VAL A 6 -11.93 -3.24 -25.59
CA VAL A 6 -10.55 -3.16 -25.13
C VAL A 6 -9.88 -1.92 -25.71
N GLY A 7 -9.72 -0.88 -24.89
CA GLY A 7 -8.91 0.29 -25.22
C GLY A 7 -7.42 0.00 -25.26
N CYS A 8 -6.69 0.61 -26.20
CA CYS A 8 -5.24 0.47 -26.33
C CYS A 8 -4.52 1.71 -25.80
N GLY A 9 -3.70 1.53 -24.77
CA GLY A 9 -2.86 2.58 -24.18
C GLY A 9 -1.38 2.37 -24.40
N ARG A 10 -0.60 3.37 -24.00
CA ARG A 10 0.88 3.33 -23.96
C ARG A 10 1.34 3.32 -22.50
N GLY A 11 2.43 2.60 -22.23
CA GLY A 11 3.12 2.59 -20.94
C GLY A 11 4.58 3.01 -21.10
N ARG A 12 5.08 3.78 -20.14
CA ARG A 12 6.48 4.19 -20.05
C ARG A 12 6.95 4.02 -18.60
N SER A 13 7.99 3.20 -18.40
CA SER A 13 8.60 3.00 -17.08
C SER A 13 10.11 3.15 -17.21
N TYR A 14 10.71 3.82 -16.23
CA TYR A 14 12.15 4.01 -16.14
C TYR A 14 12.55 4.18 -14.68
N GLY A 15 13.81 3.86 -14.37
CA GLY A 15 14.31 3.93 -13.00
C GLY A 15 15.81 3.73 -12.92
N VAL A 16 16.30 3.80 -11.69
CA VAL A 16 17.68 3.52 -11.31
C VAL A 16 17.65 2.59 -10.10
N GLU A 17 18.49 1.57 -10.13
CA GLU A 17 18.65 0.61 -9.05
C GLU A 17 20.09 0.60 -8.56
N LEU A 18 20.26 0.56 -7.25
CA LEU A 18 21.54 0.42 -6.57
C LEU A 18 21.46 -0.76 -5.60
N LEU A 19 22.44 -1.66 -5.67
CA LEU A 19 22.59 -2.76 -4.75
C LEU A 19 24.04 -2.79 -4.22
N VAL A 20 24.17 -2.83 -2.91
CA VAL A 20 25.43 -3.08 -2.21
C VAL A 20 25.26 -4.31 -1.35
N GLU A 21 26.14 -5.31 -1.54
CA GLU A 21 26.02 -6.60 -0.88
C GLU A 21 27.37 -7.04 -0.29
N ARG A 22 27.32 -7.59 0.90
CA ARG A 22 28.43 -8.29 1.55
C ARG A 22 28.04 -9.75 1.81
N LYS A 23 28.71 -10.68 1.11
CA LYS A 23 28.39 -12.12 1.14
C LYS A 23 29.25 -12.93 2.11
N VAL A 24 30.37 -12.38 2.60
CA VAL A 24 31.40 -13.14 3.32
C VAL A 24 31.69 -12.52 4.67
N GLY A 25 31.96 -13.37 5.65
CA GLY A 25 32.31 -13.01 7.02
C GLY A 25 31.17 -13.29 8.01
N ALA A 26 31.42 -12.99 9.28
CA ALA A 26 30.46 -13.17 10.35
C ALA A 26 29.24 -12.23 10.18
N THR A 27 29.46 -11.05 9.57
CA THR A 27 28.40 -10.11 9.20
C THR A 27 28.21 -10.14 7.70
N THR A 28 27.01 -10.45 7.26
CA THR A 28 26.57 -10.44 5.86
C THR A 28 25.32 -9.58 5.70
N GLY A 29 25.01 -9.18 4.50
CA GLY A 29 23.79 -8.43 4.23
C GLY A 29 23.87 -7.62 2.95
N TRP A 30 22.81 -6.89 2.69
CA TRP A 30 22.69 -6.03 1.51
C TRP A 30 21.82 -4.81 1.80
N VAL A 31 22.05 -3.78 1.02
CA VAL A 31 21.23 -2.58 0.95
C VAL A 31 20.87 -2.36 -0.51
N SER A 32 19.59 -2.22 -0.79
CA SER A 32 19.12 -1.86 -2.12
C SER A 32 18.32 -0.57 -2.08
N TYR A 33 18.44 0.19 -3.15
CA TYR A 33 17.62 1.36 -3.41
C TYR A 33 17.16 1.34 -4.86
N THR A 34 15.86 1.51 -5.06
CA THR A 34 15.25 1.66 -6.39
C THR A 34 14.49 2.97 -6.43
N TRP A 35 14.82 3.81 -7.41
CA TRP A 35 14.00 4.91 -7.81
C TRP A 35 13.37 4.58 -9.16
N SER A 36 12.03 4.69 -9.27
CA SER A 36 11.35 4.38 -10.51
C SER A 36 10.17 5.32 -10.76
N LYS A 37 9.79 5.44 -12.03
CA LYS A 37 8.60 6.16 -12.47
C LYS A 37 7.89 5.38 -13.56
N SER A 38 6.59 5.15 -13.34
CA SER A 38 5.74 4.41 -14.27
C SER A 38 4.53 5.25 -14.66
N LEU A 39 4.38 5.52 -15.94
CA LEU A 39 3.30 6.31 -16.51
C LEU A 39 2.52 5.51 -17.55
N ARG A 40 1.25 5.86 -17.69
CA ARG A 40 0.36 5.34 -18.73
C ARG A 40 -0.36 6.48 -19.40
N SER A 41 -0.72 6.29 -20.67
CA SER A 41 -1.59 7.21 -21.39
C SER A 41 -2.50 6.46 -22.35
N PHE A 42 -3.72 6.97 -22.50
CA PHE A 42 -4.71 6.52 -23.45
C PHE A 42 -5.18 7.78 -24.18
N ASN A 43 -4.71 7.98 -25.39
CA ASN A 43 -4.92 9.19 -26.15
C ASN A 43 -5.44 8.95 -27.57
N ARG A 44 -6.00 7.74 -27.83
CA ARG A 44 -6.68 7.48 -29.10
C ARG A 44 -8.04 8.14 -29.10
N PRO A 45 -8.47 8.75 -30.21
CA PRO A 45 -9.79 9.33 -30.33
C PRO A 45 -10.91 8.35 -29.95
N GLY A 46 -11.75 8.73 -28.97
CA GLY A 46 -12.83 7.90 -28.44
C GLY A 46 -12.42 6.88 -27.38
N GLU A 47 -11.13 6.74 -27.06
CA GLU A 47 -10.59 5.87 -26.02
C GLU A 47 -9.78 6.64 -24.97
N GLU A 48 -9.93 7.98 -24.94
CA GLU A 48 -9.14 8.82 -24.05
C GLU A 48 -9.49 8.57 -22.58
N LEU A 49 -8.47 8.30 -21.79
CA LEU A 49 -8.55 8.33 -20.35
C LEU A 49 -7.78 9.54 -19.83
N ASN A 50 -8.25 10.13 -18.75
CA ASN A 50 -7.65 11.29 -18.11
C ASN A 50 -7.47 12.50 -19.08
N GLY A 51 -8.38 12.65 -20.05
CA GLY A 51 -8.31 13.66 -21.10
C GLY A 51 -7.09 13.49 -22.02
N GLY A 52 -6.67 12.25 -22.27
CA GLY A 52 -5.50 11.91 -23.10
C GLY A 52 -4.14 12.22 -22.46
N ARG A 53 -4.13 12.71 -21.20
CA ARG A 53 -2.89 13.06 -20.47
C ARG A 53 -2.25 11.82 -19.84
N ASP A 54 -0.93 11.87 -19.67
CA ASP A 54 -0.21 10.85 -18.89
C ASP A 54 -0.70 10.82 -17.44
N PHE A 55 -0.83 9.62 -16.87
CA PHE A 55 -1.14 9.39 -15.48
C PHE A 55 -0.25 8.29 -14.90
N TYR A 56 -0.12 8.25 -13.58
CA TYR A 56 0.69 7.24 -12.90
C TYR A 56 0.08 5.85 -13.03
N ALA A 57 0.92 4.85 -13.24
CA ALA A 57 0.47 3.46 -13.06
C ALA A 57 0.12 3.21 -11.59
N SER A 58 -0.86 2.36 -11.32
CA SER A 58 -1.23 2.00 -9.95
C SER A 58 -0.09 1.35 -9.15
N ALA A 59 0.84 0.69 -9.85
CA ALA A 59 2.05 0.10 -9.30
C ALA A 59 3.26 1.07 -9.27
N ASP A 60 3.06 2.39 -9.43
CA ASP A 60 4.15 3.37 -9.31
C ASP A 60 4.54 3.55 -7.85
N HIS A 61 5.65 2.94 -7.46
CA HIS A 61 6.34 3.16 -6.20
C HIS A 61 7.61 3.95 -6.48
N ARG A 62 7.60 5.23 -6.11
CA ARG A 62 8.68 6.16 -6.49
C ARG A 62 10.03 5.78 -5.90
N ASN A 63 10.06 5.40 -4.65
CA ASN A 63 11.26 4.99 -3.94
C ASN A 63 11.00 3.67 -3.22
N ASN A 64 11.95 2.78 -3.30
CA ASN A 64 11.98 1.53 -2.57
C ASN A 64 13.38 1.36 -1.96
N VAL A 65 13.45 1.20 -0.65
CA VAL A 65 14.68 0.93 0.08
C VAL A 65 14.52 -0.37 0.84
N SER A 66 15.49 -1.24 0.74
CA SER A 66 15.52 -2.45 1.54
C SER A 66 16.92 -2.66 2.11
N VAL A 67 16.95 -3.01 3.38
CA VAL A 67 18.18 -3.30 4.12
C VAL A 67 18.00 -4.65 4.78
N ASN A 68 18.95 -5.54 4.56
CA ASN A 68 19.00 -6.83 5.24
C ASN A 68 20.39 -7.02 5.83
N LEU A 69 20.47 -7.27 7.12
CA LEU A 69 21.73 -7.49 7.84
C LEU A 69 21.59 -8.76 8.67
N SER A 70 22.64 -9.57 8.68
CA SER A 70 22.73 -10.77 9.51
C SER A 70 24.12 -10.85 10.12
N HIS A 71 24.19 -11.26 11.38
CA HIS A 71 25.43 -11.50 12.07
C HIS A 71 25.37 -12.83 12.83
N SER A 72 26.42 -13.65 12.64
CA SER A 72 26.55 -14.94 13.29
C SER A 72 27.59 -14.88 14.41
N PHE A 73 27.14 -15.06 15.63
CA PHE A 73 27.99 -15.19 16.82
C PHE A 73 28.27 -16.66 17.10
N ARG A 74 29.52 -17.05 17.09
CA ARG A 74 29.96 -18.37 17.57
C ARG A 74 30.15 -18.31 19.08
N LEU A 75 29.17 -18.82 19.83
CA LEU A 75 29.25 -18.81 21.31
C LEU A 75 30.12 -19.97 21.85
N SER A 76 30.11 -21.12 21.16
CA SER A 76 30.98 -22.27 21.44
C SER A 76 31.13 -23.15 20.20
N HIS A 77 31.89 -24.28 20.32
CA HIS A 77 31.99 -25.26 19.23
C HIS A 77 30.65 -25.91 18.84
N ARG A 78 29.63 -25.85 19.71
CA ARG A 78 28.33 -26.48 19.51
C ARG A 78 27.16 -25.48 19.53
N LEU A 79 27.45 -24.20 19.74
CA LEU A 79 26.43 -23.20 19.95
C LEU A 79 26.73 -21.97 19.10
N SER A 80 25.79 -21.58 18.26
CA SER A 80 25.86 -20.32 17.51
C SER A 80 24.53 -19.56 17.61
N LEU A 81 24.61 -18.25 17.65
CA LEU A 81 23.50 -17.33 17.64
C LEU A 81 23.55 -16.49 16.38
N ASP A 82 22.52 -16.61 15.55
CA ASP A 82 22.35 -15.79 14.37
C ASP A 82 21.32 -14.70 14.67
N LEU A 83 21.72 -13.44 14.53
CA LEU A 83 20.82 -12.29 14.61
C LEU A 83 20.65 -11.72 13.22
N SER A 84 19.42 -11.39 12.85
CA SER A 84 19.13 -10.70 11.60
C SER A 84 18.12 -9.59 11.77
N ALA A 85 18.30 -8.54 10.97
CA ALA A 85 17.40 -7.41 10.87
C ALA A 85 17.09 -7.14 9.40
N ALA A 86 15.81 -6.96 9.08
CA ALA A 86 15.36 -6.55 7.76
C ALA A 86 14.51 -5.29 7.89
N TRP A 87 14.91 -4.23 7.22
CA TRP A 87 14.14 -3.01 7.15
C TRP A 87 13.74 -2.71 5.71
N SER A 88 12.48 -2.35 5.53
CA SER A 88 11.97 -1.94 4.22
C SER A 88 11.24 -0.62 4.31
N TYR A 89 11.37 0.17 3.28
CA TYR A 89 10.61 1.40 3.03
C TYR A 89 10.14 1.40 1.58
N GLN A 90 8.91 1.73 1.36
CA GLN A 90 8.34 1.88 0.03
C GLN A 90 7.41 3.10 0.00
N THR A 91 7.61 3.98 -0.97
CA THR A 91 6.66 5.06 -1.25
C THR A 91 5.29 4.47 -1.57
N GLY A 92 4.25 5.02 -0.98
CA GLY A 92 2.89 4.57 -1.17
C GLY A 92 2.49 4.48 -2.64
N ARG A 93 1.78 3.41 -2.99
CA ARG A 93 1.28 3.20 -4.35
C ARG A 93 0.29 4.28 -4.76
N ARG A 94 0.07 4.40 -6.04
CA ARG A 94 -0.92 5.30 -6.61
C ARG A 94 -2.29 4.61 -6.73
N GLY A 95 -3.35 5.40 -6.57
CA GLY A 95 -4.72 4.93 -6.73
C GLY A 95 -5.64 6.07 -7.11
N SER A 96 -6.80 5.71 -7.63
CA SER A 96 -7.90 6.66 -7.87
C SER A 96 -8.84 6.61 -6.69
N VAL A 97 -9.03 7.74 -6.04
CA VAL A 97 -10.04 7.90 -4.99
C VAL A 97 -11.12 8.81 -5.55
N PRO A 98 -12.42 8.47 -5.40
CA PRO A 98 -13.48 9.34 -5.85
C PRO A 98 -13.34 10.72 -5.20
N TYR A 99 -13.24 11.75 -6.02
CA TYR A 99 -13.18 13.14 -5.54
C TYR A 99 -14.55 13.63 -5.11
N VAL A 100 -15.57 13.22 -5.86
CA VAL A 100 -16.97 13.50 -5.56
C VAL A 100 -17.79 12.26 -5.89
N VAL A 101 -18.57 11.79 -4.95
CA VAL A 101 -19.66 10.86 -5.22
C VAL A 101 -20.94 11.68 -5.27
N VAL A 102 -21.39 12.00 -6.47
CA VAL A 102 -22.64 12.73 -6.67
C VAL A 102 -23.75 11.73 -6.84
N TYR A 103 -24.64 11.70 -5.91
CA TYR A 103 -25.97 11.14 -6.15
C TYR A 103 -26.86 12.27 -6.63
N SER A 104 -27.32 12.19 -7.87
CA SER A 104 -28.24 13.20 -8.39
C SER A 104 -29.51 13.26 -7.53
N PRO A 105 -29.87 14.40 -6.98
CA PRO A 105 -31.17 14.55 -6.29
C PRO A 105 -32.34 14.45 -7.24
N ARG A 106 -32.11 14.25 -8.53
CA ARG A 106 -33.13 14.13 -9.58
C ARG A 106 -33.34 12.71 -10.11
N LEU A 107 -32.73 11.70 -9.54
CA LEU A 107 -33.07 10.31 -9.80
C LEU A 107 -34.38 10.02 -9.06
N TYR A 108 -35.50 10.10 -9.82
CA TYR A 108 -36.81 9.69 -9.38
C TYR A 108 -36.96 8.20 -9.64
N GLU A 109 -37.09 7.42 -8.61
CA GLU A 109 -37.59 6.09 -8.73
C GLU A 109 -39.13 6.18 -8.57
N TYR A 110 -39.87 5.81 -9.59
CA TYR A 110 -41.33 5.71 -9.49
C TYR A 110 -41.68 4.36 -8.89
N ILE A 111 -41.98 4.33 -7.61
CA ILE A 111 -42.51 3.14 -6.94
C ILE A 111 -44.01 3.37 -6.78
N ASN A 112 -44.80 2.50 -7.41
CA ASN A 112 -46.30 2.58 -7.40
C ASN A 112 -46.82 3.93 -7.89
N GLY A 113 -46.22 4.54 -8.91
CA GLY A 113 -46.65 5.79 -9.48
C GLY A 113 -46.37 7.05 -8.66
N GLN A 114 -45.68 6.92 -7.54
CA GLN A 114 -45.25 8.06 -6.71
C GLN A 114 -43.77 8.31 -6.90
N PRO A 115 -43.32 9.56 -7.13
CA PRO A 115 -41.91 9.90 -7.23
C PRO A 115 -41.26 9.75 -5.86
N ARG A 116 -40.25 8.91 -5.77
CA ARG A 116 -39.42 8.76 -4.59
C ARG A 116 -38.09 9.45 -4.83
N TYR A 117 -37.76 10.43 -4.02
CA TYR A 117 -36.45 11.09 -4.07
C TYR A 117 -35.39 10.15 -3.46
N MET A 118 -34.38 9.78 -4.23
CA MET A 118 -33.23 9.15 -3.69
C MET A 118 -32.28 10.24 -3.20
N TYR A 119 -32.14 10.36 -1.87
CA TYR A 119 -31.16 11.26 -1.26
C TYR A 119 -29.76 10.70 -1.44
N GLY A 120 -28.91 11.43 -2.10
CA GLY A 120 -27.52 11.08 -2.23
C GLY A 120 -26.62 11.88 -1.32
N TYR A 121 -25.42 11.35 -1.12
CA TYR A 121 -24.39 11.98 -0.32
C TYR A 121 -23.38 12.67 -1.23
N PHE A 122 -22.97 13.88 -0.87
CA PHE A 122 -21.98 14.64 -1.61
C PHE A 122 -20.65 14.56 -0.89
N MET A 123 -19.57 14.24 -1.63
CA MET A 123 -18.22 14.27 -1.13
C MET A 123 -17.44 15.30 -1.92
N HIS A 124 -17.22 16.47 -1.34
CA HIS A 124 -16.26 17.44 -1.86
C HIS A 124 -15.06 17.47 -0.92
N GLY A 125 -13.93 16.96 -1.37
CA GLY A 125 -12.76 16.84 -0.52
C GLY A 125 -11.71 17.90 -0.87
N ILE A 126 -11.26 18.65 0.12
CA ILE A 126 -10.11 19.55 -0.01
C ILE A 126 -8.79 18.76 0.06
N GLY A 127 -8.85 17.49 0.35
CA GLY A 127 -7.73 16.55 0.45
C GLY A 127 -7.89 15.63 1.65
N PRO A 128 -7.22 14.48 1.65
CA PRO A 128 -7.23 13.59 2.79
C PRO A 128 -6.40 14.20 3.93
N TYR A 129 -6.91 14.12 5.14
CA TYR A 129 -6.13 14.38 6.36
C TYR A 129 -6.24 13.18 7.30
N VAL A 130 -5.18 12.93 8.03
CA VAL A 130 -5.15 11.86 9.04
C VAL A 130 -5.86 12.34 10.30
N LEU A 131 -6.85 11.58 10.77
CA LEU A 131 -7.54 11.91 12.01
C LEU A 131 -6.59 11.74 13.20
N PRO A 132 -6.57 12.72 14.13
CA PRO A 132 -5.72 12.61 15.32
C PRO A 132 -6.00 11.33 16.12
N GLY A 133 -4.94 10.61 16.45
CA GLY A 133 -5.01 9.37 17.24
C GLY A 133 -5.48 8.12 16.48
N ASN A 134 -5.74 8.22 15.19
CA ASN A 134 -6.11 7.08 14.37
C ASN A 134 -5.46 7.17 12.99
N THR A 135 -4.34 6.46 12.80
CA THR A 135 -3.54 6.47 11.57
C THR A 135 -4.20 5.71 10.41
N ASP A 136 -5.28 4.98 10.66
CA ASP A 136 -6.00 4.19 9.67
C ASP A 136 -7.07 5.01 8.95
N LEU A 137 -7.39 6.21 9.45
CA LEU A 137 -8.49 7.02 8.97
C LEU A 137 -7.99 8.30 8.31
N PHE A 138 -8.46 8.52 7.10
CA PHE A 138 -8.32 9.76 6.37
C PHE A 138 -9.70 10.40 6.26
N ALA A 139 -9.82 11.66 6.64
CA ALA A 139 -11.05 12.40 6.47
C ALA A 139 -10.95 13.34 5.26
N TYR A 140 -12.06 13.49 4.56
CA TYR A 140 -12.24 14.52 3.55
C TYR A 140 -13.15 15.60 4.14
N ASP A 141 -12.82 16.85 3.91
CA ASP A 141 -13.71 17.96 4.28
C ASP A 141 -14.82 18.05 3.22
N PHE A 142 -16.06 18.09 3.72
CA PHE A 142 -17.26 18.20 2.90
C PHE A 142 -17.81 19.62 3.05
N SER A 143 -17.23 20.59 2.35
CA SER A 143 -17.82 21.91 2.27
C SER A 143 -18.97 21.90 1.26
N GLY A 144 -20.13 22.45 1.66
CA GLY A 144 -21.37 22.39 0.87
C GLY A 144 -21.36 23.30 -0.35
N GLU A 145 -20.55 23.02 -1.35
CA GLU A 145 -20.66 23.63 -2.67
C GLU A 145 -21.76 22.93 -3.52
N GLU A 146 -22.43 23.69 -4.35
CA GLU A 146 -23.43 23.17 -5.26
C GLU A 146 -22.84 22.11 -6.21
N VAL A 147 -23.41 20.92 -6.18
CA VAL A 147 -22.93 19.78 -6.93
C VAL A 147 -23.57 19.76 -8.30
N PRO A 148 -22.81 19.59 -9.39
CA PRO A 148 -23.36 19.47 -10.73
C PRO A 148 -24.30 18.25 -10.84
N ALA A 149 -25.37 18.40 -11.58
CA ALA A 149 -26.49 17.45 -11.69
C ALA A 149 -26.18 16.12 -12.40
N ASN A 150 -24.93 15.67 -12.39
CA ASN A 150 -24.52 14.46 -13.11
C ASN A 150 -24.08 13.37 -12.10
N PRO A 151 -24.70 12.16 -12.11
CA PRO A 151 -24.56 11.14 -11.09
C PRO A 151 -23.27 10.31 -11.20
N TYR A 152 -22.22 10.81 -11.81
CA TYR A 152 -21.00 10.06 -12.02
C TYR A 152 -19.97 10.35 -10.93
N GLN A 153 -19.24 9.30 -10.52
CA GLN A 153 -18.04 9.45 -9.72
C GLN A 153 -17.03 10.28 -10.53
N THR A 154 -16.82 11.52 -10.14
CA THR A 154 -15.78 12.33 -10.73
C THR A 154 -14.46 12.04 -10.02
N TYR A 155 -13.54 11.46 -10.74
CA TYR A 155 -12.15 11.37 -10.33
C TYR A 155 -11.44 12.64 -10.84
N ARG A 156 -10.61 13.24 -10.02
CA ARG A 156 -9.84 14.41 -10.43
C ARG A 156 -8.90 14.03 -11.58
N ASP A 157 -8.03 13.07 -11.32
CA ASP A 157 -7.17 12.42 -12.30
C ASP A 157 -7.03 10.93 -11.94
N ILE A 158 -6.75 10.08 -12.92
CA ILE A 158 -6.54 8.66 -12.66
C ILE A 158 -5.23 8.48 -11.89
N ASN A 159 -5.27 7.74 -10.78
CA ASN A 159 -4.11 7.41 -9.94
C ASN A 159 -3.33 8.65 -9.41
N ASP A 160 -4.00 9.76 -9.17
CA ASP A 160 -3.39 10.96 -8.60
C ASP A 160 -3.23 10.87 -7.07
N PHE A 161 -4.04 10.06 -6.42
CA PHE A 161 -3.93 9.82 -4.98
C PHE A 161 -2.73 8.91 -4.67
N LYS A 162 -1.88 9.38 -3.75
CA LYS A 162 -0.78 8.58 -3.22
C LYS A 162 -1.18 8.02 -1.85
N LEU A 163 -1.17 6.70 -1.69
CA LEU A 163 -1.34 6.07 -0.38
C LEU A 163 -0.18 6.47 0.55
N PRO A 164 -0.35 6.35 1.87
CA PRO A 164 0.75 6.51 2.82
C PRO A 164 1.94 5.62 2.46
N ASP A 165 3.13 6.10 2.77
CA ASP A 165 4.35 5.33 2.61
C ASP A 165 4.34 4.16 3.59
N THR A 166 4.90 3.05 3.18
CA THR A 166 4.97 1.83 4.00
C THR A 166 6.40 1.58 4.45
N HIS A 167 6.59 1.18 5.69
CA HIS A 167 7.88 0.76 6.20
C HIS A 167 7.73 -0.14 7.43
N HIS A 168 8.63 -1.07 7.61
CA HIS A 168 8.68 -1.92 8.78
C HIS A 168 10.11 -2.40 9.05
N LEU A 169 10.35 -2.77 10.28
CA LEU A 169 11.57 -3.43 10.73
C LEU A 169 11.21 -4.79 11.29
N ASP A 170 11.87 -5.81 10.79
CA ASP A 170 11.76 -7.18 11.25
C ASP A 170 13.06 -7.60 11.93
N LEU A 171 12.94 -8.24 13.07
CA LEU A 171 14.09 -8.78 13.80
C LEU A 171 13.94 -10.28 13.98
N ASN A 172 15.03 -11.01 13.83
CA ASN A 172 15.07 -12.43 14.09
C ASN A 172 16.33 -12.79 14.88
N ALA A 173 16.18 -13.72 15.82
CA ALA A 173 17.25 -14.36 16.55
C ALA A 173 17.08 -15.89 16.43
N SER A 174 18.14 -16.59 16.03
CA SER A 174 18.13 -18.04 15.89
C SER A 174 19.31 -18.65 16.64
N LEU A 175 19.02 -19.45 17.67
CA LEU A 175 20.01 -20.19 18.42
C LEU A 175 20.14 -21.59 17.82
N LYS A 176 21.31 -21.92 17.30
CA LYS A 176 21.65 -23.24 16.75
C LYS A 176 22.48 -24.02 17.74
N ILE A 177 22.09 -25.27 17.97
CA ILE A 177 22.68 -26.19 18.91
C ILE A 177 23.07 -27.46 18.17
N LEU A 178 24.38 -27.72 18.07
CA LEU A 178 24.90 -28.94 17.48
C LEU A 178 25.08 -30.01 18.56
N SER A 179 24.39 -31.14 18.42
CA SER A 179 24.47 -32.28 19.33
C SER A 179 24.97 -33.53 18.58
N ARG A 180 25.22 -34.61 19.29
CA ARG A 180 25.53 -35.92 18.68
C ARG A 180 24.35 -36.54 17.94
N TYR A 181 23.15 -36.03 18.14
CA TYR A 181 21.91 -36.52 17.51
C TYR A 181 21.44 -35.63 16.34
N GLY A 182 22.19 -34.57 16.00
CA GLY A 182 21.85 -33.67 14.93
C GLY A 182 21.95 -32.20 15.34
N GLU A 183 21.41 -31.35 14.50
CA GLU A 183 21.36 -29.90 14.69
C GLU A 183 19.94 -29.47 15.06
N SER A 184 19.80 -28.78 16.19
CA SER A 184 18.56 -28.14 16.62
C SER A 184 18.67 -26.63 16.47
N SER A 185 17.62 -25.96 16.06
CA SER A 185 17.55 -24.51 16.07
C SER A 185 16.24 -24.00 16.68
N ILE A 186 16.36 -23.00 17.53
CA ILE A 186 15.25 -22.27 18.13
C ILE A 186 15.30 -20.85 17.59
N GLY A 187 14.24 -20.43 16.92
CA GLY A 187 14.13 -19.10 16.35
C GLY A 187 13.04 -18.27 17.01
N LEU A 188 13.34 -17.02 17.26
CA LEU A 188 12.40 -15.97 17.67
C LEU A 188 12.40 -14.91 16.61
N GLY A 189 11.22 -14.56 16.11
CA GLY A 189 11.05 -13.51 15.10
C GLY A 189 10.02 -12.50 15.55
N ILE A 190 10.20 -11.26 15.12
CA ILE A 190 9.24 -10.18 15.29
C ILE A 190 9.13 -9.46 13.95
N TYR A 191 7.95 -9.52 13.36
CA TYR A 191 7.60 -8.70 12.20
C TYR A 191 7.10 -7.35 12.68
N ASN A 192 7.50 -6.27 12.00
CA ASN A 192 7.05 -4.90 12.24
C ASN A 192 7.23 -4.46 13.71
N VAL A 193 8.48 -4.47 14.18
CA VAL A 193 8.87 -4.25 15.59
C VAL A 193 8.27 -3.00 16.21
N TYR A 194 8.19 -1.92 15.44
CA TYR A 194 7.64 -0.64 15.92
C TYR A 194 6.15 -0.46 15.58
N ASN A 195 5.47 -1.55 15.14
CA ASN A 195 4.03 -1.58 14.90
C ASN A 195 3.50 -0.44 14.02
N HIS A 196 4.22 -0.14 12.92
CA HIS A 196 3.76 0.86 11.96
C HIS A 196 2.54 0.35 11.18
N TYR A 197 1.54 1.20 10.99
CA TYR A 197 0.34 0.87 10.22
C TYR A 197 0.60 1.02 8.73
N ASN A 198 0.97 -0.08 8.09
CA ASN A 198 1.24 -0.13 6.65
C ASN A 198 -0.06 -0.30 5.87
N VAL A 199 -0.57 0.80 5.33
CA VAL A 199 -1.83 0.82 4.58
C VAL A 199 -1.64 0.14 3.22
N SER A 200 -2.30 -1.00 3.04
CA SER A 200 -2.28 -1.76 1.77
C SER A 200 -3.37 -1.33 0.80
N ASN A 201 -4.51 -0.88 1.31
CA ASN A 201 -5.65 -0.44 0.51
C ASN A 201 -6.47 0.58 1.28
N VAL A 202 -7.31 1.33 0.57
CA VAL A 202 -8.23 2.31 1.14
C VAL A 202 -9.64 2.09 0.61
N TYR A 203 -10.62 2.39 1.46
CA TYR A 203 -12.03 2.36 1.09
C TYR A 203 -12.79 3.50 1.78
N VAL A 204 -13.88 3.92 1.18
CA VAL A 204 -14.74 4.95 1.76
C VAL A 204 -15.61 4.33 2.86
N GLY A 205 -15.64 4.97 4.02
CA GLY A 205 -16.46 4.54 5.15
C GLY A 205 -16.98 5.76 5.93
N TYR A 206 -17.61 5.49 7.08
CA TYR A 206 -18.13 6.54 7.97
C TYR A 206 -17.43 6.51 9.31
N HIS A 207 -17.16 7.72 9.85
CA HIS A 207 -16.66 7.92 11.20
C HIS A 207 -17.33 9.16 11.79
N ASN A 208 -18.03 9.01 12.92
CA ASN A 208 -18.76 10.10 13.59
C ASN A 208 -19.70 10.89 12.66
N GLY A 209 -20.43 10.19 11.76
CA GLY A 209 -21.35 10.79 10.81
C GLY A 209 -20.71 11.47 9.60
N LYS A 210 -19.38 11.49 9.51
CA LYS A 210 -18.62 12.01 8.35
C LYS A 210 -18.13 10.87 7.49
N MET A 211 -18.10 11.07 6.19
CA MET A 211 -17.43 10.15 5.28
C MET A 211 -15.92 10.30 5.43
N VAL A 212 -15.22 9.18 5.51
CA VAL A 212 -13.77 9.12 5.69
C VAL A 212 -13.18 8.06 4.78
N LEU A 213 -11.94 8.24 4.40
CA LEU A 213 -11.17 7.20 3.73
C LEU A 213 -10.51 6.34 4.81
N LYS A 214 -10.89 5.08 4.88
CA LYS A 214 -10.34 4.10 5.82
C LYS A 214 -9.23 3.30 5.17
N GLY A 215 -8.10 3.16 5.86
CA GLY A 215 -6.99 2.31 5.46
C GLY A 215 -7.16 0.88 5.96
N VAL A 216 -6.72 -0.08 5.16
CA VAL A 216 -6.60 -1.49 5.56
C VAL A 216 -5.14 -1.78 5.85
N CYS A 217 -4.83 -2.16 7.09
CA CYS A 217 -3.49 -2.51 7.57
C CYS A 217 -3.47 -3.99 7.98
N PRO A 218 -3.12 -4.91 7.06
CA PRO A 218 -3.31 -6.35 7.29
C PRO A 218 -2.31 -6.95 8.29
N PHE A 219 -1.13 -6.35 8.43
CA PHE A 219 -0.02 -6.93 9.19
C PHE A 219 0.53 -5.94 10.24
N PRO A 220 -0.02 -5.95 11.47
CA PRO A 220 0.54 -5.20 12.59
C PRO A 220 1.79 -5.91 13.15
N PHE A 221 2.21 -5.54 14.35
CA PHE A 221 3.22 -6.28 15.10
C PHE A 221 2.86 -7.78 15.23
N MET A 222 3.77 -8.67 14.77
CA MET A 222 3.55 -10.11 14.83
C MET A 222 4.80 -10.84 15.35
N PRO A 223 4.78 -11.40 16.56
CA PRO A 223 5.84 -12.28 17.04
C PRO A 223 5.68 -13.69 16.44
N SER A 224 6.78 -14.39 16.30
CA SER A 224 6.84 -15.76 15.84
C SER A 224 7.90 -16.57 16.58
N VAL A 225 7.64 -17.87 16.75
CA VAL A 225 8.60 -18.83 17.32
C VAL A 225 8.72 -19.99 16.33
N SER A 226 9.94 -20.44 16.12
CA SER A 226 10.22 -21.61 15.29
C SER A 226 11.14 -22.59 16.02
N LEU A 227 10.89 -23.89 15.83
CA LEU A 227 11.74 -24.98 16.31
C LEU A 227 12.01 -25.91 15.12
N THR A 228 13.29 -26.16 14.85
CA THR A 228 13.71 -27.08 13.80
C THR A 228 14.72 -28.08 14.35
N HIS A 229 14.60 -29.35 13.98
CA HIS A 229 15.58 -30.38 14.27
C HIS A 229 15.93 -31.13 12.98
N LYS A 230 17.23 -31.28 12.74
CA LYS A 230 17.79 -32.05 11.62
C LYS A 230 18.60 -33.19 12.21
N PHE A 231 18.24 -34.42 11.87
CA PHE A 231 18.95 -35.64 12.23
C PHE A 231 20.18 -35.89 11.38
#